data_e09c9c3030c4cc1151b6c37ed1417e52
#
_entry.id   e09c9c3030c4cc1151b6c37ed1417e52
#
_cell.length_a   1.000
_cell.length_b   1.000
_cell.length_c   1.000
_cell.angle_alpha   90.00
_cell.angle_beta   90.00
_cell.angle_gamma   90.00
#
_symmetry.space_group_name_H-M   'P 1'
#
loop_
_entity.id
_entity.type
_entity.pdbx_description
1 polymer ?
#
loop_
_entity_poly.entity_id
_entity_poly.type
_entity_poly.pdbx_seq_one_letter_code
_entity_poly.pdbx_strand_id
1 'polypeptide(L)'
;MKRRLLPILMTLVLVCALPIWAAFVTSGDVTNPLVCTAGASSPEPVAVNNAADLKSNIDAGKSVKLTDNIPITETLEIAKSLTLDLNGHVLKMTGDGSVLRVKKGPHPATLTITDSRPQNPHTGSYEGLPAGGVITGGEGTNVTGIYYVGGAVFLENDTTLKLEGGTITENSSSGGSVFISGEKAVFEMSGGTITGETVGVRNNVGTFTMTGGRITGCSDRGVYMFNGSMTMSGTAYIGGNPGAGEDIYVREPVHKHTDLSVTGGTVEGNVRIEFGANLGMTQESLKPVANSVVKEQGVFDGHIKVEIGISGTCVDYNSVNFIDEVANTRTLKLVLQRNAVEEPETPATVNGQAFKYWAAKGSSEAWNFDTEINESITLYAVRTPASSGGYYYYQPTTDTKTTDTKGSPKTFDAGIALYVGMALTSAAGVAFVGKKRED
;
A
#
# COMPACT_ATOMS: atom_id res chain seq x y z
N MET A 1 0.20 32.97 46.18
CA MET A 1 0.49 33.47 44.82
C MET A 1 -0.17 32.58 43.78
N LYS A 2 -1.02 33.16 42.98
CA LYS A 2 -2.03 32.46 42.15
C LYS A 2 -1.42 31.77 40.93
N ARG A 3 -1.66 30.47 40.76
CA ARG A 3 -1.43 29.71 39.53
C ARG A 3 -2.55 30.02 38.54
N ARG A 4 -2.22 30.42 37.33
CA ARG A 4 -3.17 30.51 36.20
C ARG A 4 -2.96 29.29 35.29
N LEU A 5 -3.99 28.44 35.17
CA LEU A 5 -4.14 27.43 34.12
C LEU A 5 -4.64 28.13 32.86
N LEU A 6 -4.00 27.77 31.73
CA LEU A 6 -4.43 28.14 30.40
C LEU A 6 -5.09 26.89 29.79
N PRO A 7 -6.31 26.96 29.26
CA PRO A 7 -6.92 25.83 28.55
C PRO A 7 -6.46 25.80 27.10
N ILE A 8 -6.05 24.60 26.65
CA ILE A 8 -5.72 24.28 25.27
C ILE A 8 -7.04 24.11 24.53
N LEU A 9 -7.28 24.97 23.55
CA LEU A 9 -8.42 24.90 22.65
C LEU A 9 -8.09 23.95 21.50
N MET A 10 -8.74 22.79 21.48
CA MET A 10 -8.65 21.80 20.43
C MET A 10 -9.63 22.19 19.31
N THR A 11 -9.12 22.70 18.19
CA THR A 11 -9.95 23.04 17.02
C THR A 11 -10.12 21.80 16.13
N LEU A 12 -11.30 21.22 16.19
CA LEU A 12 -11.79 20.17 15.27
C LEU A 12 -12.19 20.85 13.95
N VAL A 13 -11.45 20.59 12.86
CA VAL A 13 -11.85 21.02 11.53
C VAL A 13 -12.71 19.94 10.90
N LEU A 14 -14.02 20.16 10.93
CA LEU A 14 -15.01 19.35 10.21
C LEU A 14 -15.24 19.99 8.84
N VAL A 15 -14.78 19.36 7.76
CA VAL A 15 -15.09 19.79 6.39
C VAL A 15 -16.41 19.18 6.00
N CYS A 16 -17.49 19.95 6.12
CA CYS A 16 -18.80 19.65 5.49
C CYS A 16 -18.96 20.50 4.25
N ALA A 17 -18.98 19.86 3.08
CA ALA A 17 -19.42 20.49 1.84
C ALA A 17 -20.95 20.52 1.81
N LEU A 18 -21.55 21.69 1.85
CA LEU A 18 -22.94 21.96 1.42
C LEU A 18 -23.03 23.34 0.77
N PRO A 19 -23.83 23.50 -0.27
CA PRO A 19 -23.93 24.76 -0.99
C PRO A 19 -24.81 25.77 -0.23
N ILE A 20 -24.29 26.94 0.06
CA ILE A 20 -25.07 28.03 0.64
C ILE A 20 -25.53 28.97 -0.48
N TRP A 21 -26.81 28.94 -0.76
CA TRP A 21 -27.53 30.00 -1.45
C TRP A 21 -28.26 30.83 -0.40
N ALA A 22 -27.81 32.05 -0.15
CA ALA A 22 -28.65 33.17 0.26
C ALA A 22 -27.80 34.44 0.26
N ALA A 23 -27.95 35.26 -0.76
CA ALA A 23 -27.42 36.61 -0.79
C ALA A 23 -28.47 37.56 -0.18
N PHE A 24 -28.09 38.29 0.87
CA PHE A 24 -28.78 39.52 1.24
C PHE A 24 -28.05 40.71 0.62
N VAL A 25 -28.71 41.37 -0.33
CA VAL A 25 -28.22 42.60 -0.91
C VAL A 25 -28.79 43.76 -0.09
N THR A 26 -27.92 44.52 0.59
CA THR A 26 -28.27 45.90 1.02
C THR A 26 -27.49 46.88 0.17
N SER A 27 -28.20 47.82 -0.37
CA SER A 27 -27.79 48.82 -1.35
C SER A 27 -26.67 49.73 -0.85
N GLY A 28 -25.63 49.92 -1.67
CA GLY A 28 -24.60 50.92 -1.50
C GLY A 28 -23.45 50.70 -2.47
N ASP A 29 -23.38 51.51 -3.53
CA ASP A 29 -22.30 51.73 -4.49
C ASP A 29 -21.60 50.52 -5.13
N VAL A 30 -22.08 50.15 -6.30
CA VAL A 30 -21.47 49.17 -7.21
C VAL A 30 -20.62 49.88 -8.24
N THR A 31 -19.30 49.96 -8.01
CA THR A 31 -18.33 50.27 -9.07
C THR A 31 -17.13 49.36 -8.97
N ASN A 32 -17.34 48.03 -8.91
CA ASN A 32 -16.41 47.04 -9.42
C ASN A 32 -17.05 45.63 -9.35
N PRO A 33 -17.41 45.00 -10.46
CA PRO A 33 -17.80 43.60 -10.41
C PRO A 33 -16.58 42.77 -10.01
N LEU A 34 -16.62 42.17 -8.81
CA LEU A 34 -15.74 41.04 -8.46
C LEU A 34 -16.02 39.95 -9.50
N VAL A 35 -15.19 39.92 -10.54
CA VAL A 35 -15.12 38.79 -11.43
C VAL A 35 -14.53 37.65 -10.56
N CYS A 36 -15.38 36.75 -10.07
CA CYS A 36 -14.93 35.43 -9.67
C CYS A 36 -14.31 34.80 -10.92
N THR A 37 -13.01 34.92 -11.06
CA THR A 37 -12.27 34.06 -11.98
C THR A 37 -12.52 32.62 -11.50
N ALA A 38 -13.34 31.88 -12.27
CA ALA A 38 -13.44 30.46 -12.13
C ALA A 38 -11.99 29.92 -12.01
N GLY A 39 -11.74 29.16 -10.95
CA GLY A 39 -10.39 28.64 -10.70
C GLY A 39 -9.85 28.07 -12.00
N ALA A 40 -8.65 28.49 -12.36
CA ALA A 40 -7.99 28.05 -13.58
C ALA A 40 -7.98 26.52 -13.56
N SER A 41 -8.77 25.90 -14.44
CA SER A 41 -8.69 24.47 -14.69
C SER A 41 -7.22 24.17 -15.05
N SER A 42 -6.63 23.17 -14.46
CA SER A 42 -5.31 22.70 -14.88
C SER A 42 -5.33 22.56 -16.40
N PRO A 43 -4.32 23.07 -17.12
CA PRO A 43 -4.33 22.97 -18.57
C PRO A 43 -4.42 21.51 -18.98
N GLU A 44 -5.27 21.22 -19.96
CA GLU A 44 -5.42 19.87 -20.52
C GLU A 44 -4.06 19.31 -20.99
N PRO A 45 -3.79 18.03 -20.76
CA PRO A 45 -2.55 17.40 -21.22
C PRO A 45 -2.41 17.48 -22.73
N VAL A 46 -1.20 17.80 -23.20
CA VAL A 46 -0.92 17.85 -24.63
C VAL A 46 -0.88 16.45 -25.21
N ALA A 47 -1.68 16.18 -26.24
CA ALA A 47 -1.67 14.91 -26.95
C ALA A 47 -0.39 14.78 -27.79
N VAL A 48 0.34 13.67 -27.64
CA VAL A 48 1.62 13.40 -28.33
C VAL A 48 1.64 11.98 -28.90
N ASN A 49 2.23 11.83 -30.09
CA ASN A 49 2.31 10.54 -30.79
C ASN A 49 3.72 10.19 -31.29
N ASN A 50 4.72 10.99 -30.95
CA ASN A 50 6.10 10.75 -31.35
C ASN A 50 7.09 11.26 -30.30
N ALA A 51 8.34 10.78 -30.35
CA ALA A 51 9.37 11.08 -29.37
C ALA A 51 9.79 12.57 -29.34
N ALA A 52 9.82 13.25 -30.49
CA ALA A 52 10.24 14.63 -30.57
C ALA A 52 9.25 15.59 -29.88
N ASP A 53 7.95 15.40 -30.14
CA ASP A 53 6.89 16.17 -29.51
C ASP A 53 6.80 15.84 -28.02
N LEU A 54 6.93 14.55 -27.64
CA LEU A 54 6.97 14.13 -26.26
C LEU A 54 8.08 14.84 -25.50
N LYS A 55 9.32 14.79 -26.01
CA LYS A 55 10.48 15.45 -25.40
C LYS A 55 10.29 16.96 -25.31
N SER A 56 9.87 17.61 -26.39
CA SER A 56 9.67 19.07 -26.43
C SER A 56 8.64 19.55 -25.39
N ASN A 57 7.54 18.84 -25.21
CA ASN A 57 6.52 19.20 -24.22
C ASN A 57 6.98 18.91 -22.79
N ILE A 58 7.72 17.83 -22.54
CA ILE A 58 8.34 17.53 -21.26
C ILE A 58 9.34 18.63 -20.87
N ASP A 59 10.24 19.01 -21.76
CA ASP A 59 11.23 20.09 -21.54
C ASP A 59 10.56 21.44 -21.23
N ALA A 60 9.41 21.69 -21.86
CA ALA A 60 8.58 22.84 -21.56
C ALA A 60 7.84 22.74 -20.19
N GLY A 61 7.79 21.56 -19.56
CA GLY A 61 7.06 21.30 -18.32
C GLY A 61 5.54 21.21 -18.51
N LYS A 62 5.11 20.75 -19.67
CA LYS A 62 3.68 20.54 -19.96
C LYS A 62 3.30 19.10 -19.65
N SER A 63 2.14 18.93 -19.06
CA SER A 63 1.53 17.60 -18.95
C SER A 63 1.20 17.05 -20.33
N VAL A 64 1.42 15.75 -20.51
CA VAL A 64 1.30 15.08 -21.81
C VAL A 64 0.44 13.83 -21.71
N LYS A 65 -0.23 13.51 -22.81
CA LYS A 65 -1.03 12.31 -22.98
C LYS A 65 -0.60 11.60 -24.25
N LEU A 66 -0.19 10.34 -24.12
CA LEU A 66 0.19 9.54 -25.29
C LEU A 66 -1.05 9.22 -26.13
N THR A 67 -0.91 9.30 -27.44
CA THR A 67 -1.95 8.91 -28.40
C THR A 67 -1.48 7.81 -29.35
N ASP A 68 -0.22 7.35 -29.19
CA ASP A 68 0.37 6.21 -29.87
C ASP A 68 1.48 5.60 -28.99
N ASN A 69 1.98 4.43 -29.38
CA ASN A 69 3.16 3.82 -28.80
C ASN A 69 4.40 4.59 -29.24
N ILE A 70 5.20 5.03 -28.29
CA ILE A 70 6.36 5.91 -28.58
C ILE A 70 7.68 5.21 -28.22
N PRO A 71 8.47 4.79 -29.21
CA PRO A 71 9.85 4.42 -28.98
C PRO A 71 10.71 5.69 -28.78
N ILE A 72 11.59 5.66 -27.79
CA ILE A 72 12.57 6.70 -27.51
C ILE A 72 13.97 6.11 -27.53
N THR A 73 14.97 6.90 -27.90
CA THR A 73 16.38 6.49 -27.96
C THR A 73 17.25 7.16 -26.93
N GLU A 74 16.70 8.08 -26.16
CA GLU A 74 17.39 8.81 -25.09
C GLU A 74 16.47 9.00 -23.89
N THR A 75 17.07 9.10 -22.71
CA THR A 75 16.36 9.33 -21.46
C THR A 75 15.56 10.64 -21.51
N LEU A 76 14.29 10.59 -21.13
CA LEU A 76 13.47 11.79 -20.95
C LEU A 76 13.74 12.41 -19.58
N GLU A 77 14.29 13.61 -19.57
CA GLU A 77 14.65 14.33 -18.36
C GLU A 77 13.52 15.26 -17.89
N ILE A 78 13.01 15.00 -16.70
CA ILE A 78 11.90 15.75 -16.09
C ILE A 78 12.49 16.71 -15.04
N ALA A 79 12.59 18.00 -15.37
CA ALA A 79 13.11 19.06 -14.50
C ALA A 79 12.01 20.00 -13.97
N LYS A 80 10.75 19.79 -14.38
CA LYS A 80 9.56 20.54 -13.98
C LYS A 80 8.42 19.58 -13.68
N SER A 81 7.53 19.98 -12.79
CA SER A 81 6.36 19.16 -12.46
C SER A 81 5.43 19.02 -13.65
N LEU A 82 5.02 17.78 -13.95
CA LEU A 82 4.09 17.44 -15.02
C LEU A 82 3.42 16.09 -14.77
N THR A 83 2.33 15.84 -15.50
CA THR A 83 1.68 14.54 -15.58
C THR A 83 1.96 13.90 -16.95
N LEU A 84 2.33 12.62 -16.93
CA LEU A 84 2.44 11.74 -18.09
C LEU A 84 1.28 10.74 -18.04
N ASP A 85 0.26 10.94 -18.88
CA ASP A 85 -0.81 9.98 -19.08
C ASP A 85 -0.41 9.02 -20.20
N LEU A 86 -0.16 7.75 -19.83
CA LEU A 86 0.19 6.70 -20.79
C LEU A 86 -1.00 6.36 -21.72
N ASN A 87 -2.25 6.59 -21.27
CA ASN A 87 -3.45 6.43 -22.07
C ASN A 87 -3.52 5.09 -22.84
N GLY A 88 -3.07 4.01 -22.18
CA GLY A 88 -3.06 2.67 -22.78
C GLY A 88 -2.00 2.45 -23.86
N HIS A 89 -0.97 3.28 -23.95
CA HIS A 89 0.11 3.19 -24.93
C HIS A 89 1.46 2.83 -24.26
N VAL A 90 2.39 2.38 -25.07
CA VAL A 90 3.73 1.96 -24.65
C VAL A 90 4.73 3.09 -24.83
N LEU A 91 5.44 3.45 -23.77
CA LEU A 91 6.65 4.24 -23.84
C LEU A 91 7.85 3.29 -23.72
N LYS A 92 8.58 3.09 -24.82
CA LYS A 92 9.66 2.12 -24.92
C LYS A 92 11.01 2.77 -25.16
N MET A 93 11.97 2.55 -24.27
CA MET A 93 13.36 2.84 -24.53
C MET A 93 13.92 1.81 -25.54
N THR A 94 14.62 2.28 -26.54
CA THR A 94 15.33 1.49 -27.55
C THR A 94 16.82 1.83 -27.64
N GLY A 95 17.25 2.81 -26.87
CA GLY A 95 18.64 3.16 -26.64
C GLY A 95 19.06 2.85 -25.20
N ASP A 96 20.23 3.31 -24.81
CA ASP A 96 20.78 3.11 -23.48
C ASP A 96 20.18 4.10 -22.46
N GLY A 97 20.17 3.71 -21.18
CA GLY A 97 19.80 4.59 -20.07
C GLY A 97 18.45 4.27 -19.45
N SER A 98 18.02 5.14 -18.54
CA SER A 98 16.68 5.08 -17.94
C SER A 98 15.64 5.60 -18.92
N VAL A 99 14.40 5.08 -18.87
CA VAL A 99 13.31 5.65 -19.67
C VAL A 99 13.05 7.10 -19.25
N LEU A 100 12.93 7.31 -17.94
CA LEU A 100 12.63 8.60 -17.32
C LEU A 100 13.66 8.92 -16.24
N ARG A 101 14.07 10.19 -16.17
CA ARG A 101 14.92 10.71 -15.10
C ARG A 101 14.28 11.96 -14.53
N VAL A 102 13.82 11.88 -13.28
CA VAL A 102 13.31 13.06 -12.57
C VAL A 102 14.51 13.71 -11.90
N LYS A 103 14.95 14.84 -12.46
CA LYS A 103 16.18 15.48 -12.04
C LYS A 103 15.96 16.72 -11.20
N LYS A 104 16.91 16.98 -10.32
CA LYS A 104 16.95 18.19 -9.53
C LYS A 104 17.02 19.41 -10.44
N GLY A 105 15.99 20.24 -10.35
CA GLY A 105 15.93 21.56 -11.00
C GLY A 105 16.13 22.70 -10.00
N PRO A 106 15.89 23.94 -10.41
CA PRO A 106 15.84 25.09 -9.50
C PRO A 106 14.69 25.00 -8.49
N HIS A 107 13.65 24.24 -8.80
CA HIS A 107 12.53 23.93 -7.94
C HIS A 107 12.32 22.40 -7.89
N PRO A 108 11.73 21.86 -6.81
CA PRO A 108 11.37 20.45 -6.74
C PRO A 108 10.47 20.07 -7.91
N ALA A 109 10.82 18.99 -8.62
CA ALA A 109 10.03 18.47 -9.73
C ALA A 109 9.22 17.26 -9.28
N THR A 110 7.95 17.20 -9.71
CA THR A 110 7.05 16.06 -9.51
C THR A 110 6.64 15.49 -10.86
N LEU A 111 6.94 14.22 -11.08
CA LEU A 111 6.40 13.46 -12.19
C LEU A 111 5.23 12.61 -11.68
N THR A 112 4.04 12.82 -12.23
CA THR A 112 2.89 11.94 -12.01
C THR A 112 2.69 11.08 -13.24
N ILE A 113 2.67 9.76 -13.07
CA ILE A 113 2.37 8.79 -14.12
C ILE A 113 0.96 8.25 -13.90
N THR A 114 0.12 8.39 -14.92
CA THR A 114 -1.26 7.90 -14.94
C THR A 114 -1.51 7.04 -16.16
N ASP A 115 -2.60 6.31 -16.17
CA ASP A 115 -3.06 5.56 -17.34
C ASP A 115 -4.58 5.66 -17.47
N SER A 116 -5.06 6.50 -18.37
CA SER A 116 -6.49 6.72 -18.58
C SER A 116 -7.18 5.60 -19.38
N ARG A 117 -6.42 4.61 -19.91
CA ARG A 117 -6.95 3.44 -20.61
C ARG A 117 -6.29 2.14 -20.17
N PRO A 118 -6.47 1.71 -18.90
CA PRO A 118 -5.74 0.58 -18.32
C PRO A 118 -6.09 -0.80 -18.91
N GLN A 119 -7.08 -0.89 -19.79
CA GLN A 119 -7.49 -2.14 -20.45
C GLN A 119 -7.19 -2.16 -21.95
N ASN A 120 -6.46 -1.16 -22.48
CA ASN A 120 -6.13 -1.11 -23.91
C ASN A 120 -5.15 -2.23 -24.27
N PRO A 121 -5.53 -3.20 -25.16
CA PRO A 121 -4.64 -4.29 -25.52
C PRO A 121 -3.54 -3.81 -26.48
N HIS A 122 -2.41 -4.51 -26.46
CA HIS A 122 -1.30 -4.26 -27.37
C HIS A 122 -1.28 -5.25 -28.51
N THR A 123 -0.81 -4.81 -29.69
CA THR A 123 -0.72 -5.62 -30.91
C THR A 123 0.62 -5.39 -31.61
N GLY A 124 0.96 -6.25 -32.56
CA GLY A 124 2.19 -6.13 -33.34
C GLY A 124 3.45 -6.33 -32.51
N SER A 125 4.41 -5.41 -32.60
CA SER A 125 5.69 -5.49 -31.85
C SER A 125 5.56 -5.32 -30.34
N TYR A 126 4.37 -5.00 -29.86
CA TYR A 126 4.05 -4.84 -28.43
C TYR A 126 3.10 -5.92 -27.92
N GLU A 127 2.77 -6.91 -28.77
CA GLU A 127 1.97 -8.07 -28.36
C GLU A 127 2.69 -8.84 -27.25
N GLY A 128 1.93 -9.23 -26.23
CA GLY A 128 2.48 -9.90 -25.04
C GLY A 128 2.79 -8.97 -23.86
N LEU A 129 2.87 -7.65 -24.08
CA LEU A 129 2.92 -6.71 -22.97
C LEU A 129 1.58 -6.66 -22.22
N PRO A 130 1.58 -6.32 -20.92
CA PRO A 130 0.35 -6.12 -20.16
C PRO A 130 -0.55 -5.07 -20.82
N ALA A 131 -1.87 -5.28 -20.75
CA ALA A 131 -2.82 -4.28 -21.22
C ALA A 131 -2.69 -2.97 -20.45
N GLY A 132 -3.05 -1.86 -21.09
CA GLY A 132 -2.93 -0.51 -20.52
C GLY A 132 -1.62 0.17 -20.89
N GLY A 133 -1.31 1.26 -20.22
CA GLY A 133 -0.08 2.01 -20.44
C GLY A 133 1.15 1.28 -19.90
N VAL A 134 2.23 1.23 -20.67
CA VAL A 134 3.44 0.48 -20.30
C VAL A 134 4.70 1.35 -20.45
N ILE A 135 5.60 1.25 -19.47
CA ILE A 135 6.96 1.81 -19.52
C ILE A 135 7.95 0.64 -19.50
N THR A 136 8.79 0.53 -20.54
CA THR A 136 9.64 -0.65 -20.77
C THR A 136 10.95 -0.33 -21.49
N GLY A 137 11.88 -1.28 -21.44
CA GLY A 137 13.10 -1.29 -22.25
C GLY A 137 14.27 -0.46 -21.70
N GLY A 138 14.14 0.14 -20.52
CA GLY A 138 15.24 0.91 -19.92
C GLY A 138 16.29 0.00 -19.28
N GLU A 139 17.57 0.30 -19.54
CA GLU A 139 18.73 -0.41 -18.97
C GLU A 139 19.28 0.26 -17.71
N GLY A 140 18.83 1.47 -17.43
CA GLY A 140 19.24 2.28 -16.30
C GLY A 140 20.37 3.24 -16.59
N THR A 141 20.47 4.27 -15.76
CA THR A 141 21.54 5.29 -15.83
C THR A 141 22.81 4.76 -15.19
N ASN A 142 23.92 4.82 -15.92
CA ASN A 142 25.23 4.44 -15.40
C ASN A 142 25.78 5.55 -14.47
N VAL A 143 25.89 5.24 -13.16
CA VAL A 143 26.33 6.21 -12.15
C VAL A 143 27.81 6.08 -11.75
N THR A 144 28.45 4.94 -12.03
CA THR A 144 29.82 4.67 -11.58
C THR A 144 30.71 4.00 -12.64
N GLY A 145 30.21 3.87 -13.87
CA GLY A 145 30.90 3.12 -14.95
C GLY A 145 30.60 1.63 -14.98
N ILE A 146 30.08 1.06 -13.89
CA ILE A 146 29.79 -0.37 -13.76
C ILE A 146 28.42 -0.66 -13.14
N TYR A 147 27.73 0.37 -12.66
CA TYR A 147 26.49 0.21 -11.92
C TYR A 147 25.37 1.02 -12.57
N TYR A 148 24.38 0.31 -13.06
CA TYR A 148 23.21 0.86 -13.74
C TYR A 148 22.00 0.88 -12.79
N VAL A 149 21.31 2.02 -12.71
CA VAL A 149 20.20 2.23 -11.76
C VAL A 149 19.00 2.87 -12.44
N GLY A 150 17.82 2.56 -11.93
CA GLY A 150 16.57 3.16 -12.37
C GLY A 150 16.24 2.85 -13.81
N GLY A 151 16.10 1.58 -14.19
CA GLY A 151 15.79 1.19 -15.57
C GLY A 151 14.60 1.95 -16.13
N ALA A 152 13.47 1.92 -15.46
CA ALA A 152 12.32 2.72 -15.84
C ALA A 152 12.45 4.18 -15.37
N VAL A 153 12.72 4.39 -14.06
CA VAL A 153 12.72 5.73 -13.46
C VAL A 153 13.90 5.92 -12.52
N PHE A 154 14.69 6.94 -12.78
CA PHE A 154 15.74 7.41 -11.87
C PHE A 154 15.30 8.72 -11.18
N LEU A 155 15.20 8.70 -9.83
CA LEU A 155 14.84 9.86 -9.03
C LEU A 155 16.06 10.47 -8.36
N GLU A 156 16.35 11.72 -8.68
CA GLU A 156 17.38 12.51 -8.00
C GLU A 156 16.84 13.15 -6.71
N ASN A 157 17.74 13.77 -5.95
CA ASN A 157 17.38 14.49 -4.73
C ASN A 157 16.41 15.67 -5.02
N ASP A 158 15.54 15.99 -4.07
CA ASP A 158 14.49 17.02 -4.19
C ASP A 158 13.49 16.76 -5.34
N THR A 159 13.20 15.49 -5.66
CA THR A 159 12.22 15.11 -6.71
C THR A 159 11.17 14.16 -6.17
N THR A 160 10.00 14.15 -6.84
CA THR A 160 8.90 13.26 -6.49
C THR A 160 8.43 12.49 -7.73
N LEU A 161 8.26 11.18 -7.59
CA LEU A 161 7.51 10.34 -8.51
C LEU A 161 6.18 9.98 -7.87
N LYS A 162 5.08 10.10 -8.62
CA LYS A 162 3.77 9.54 -8.28
C LYS A 162 3.39 8.53 -9.34
N LEU A 163 3.19 7.27 -8.95
CA LEU A 163 2.67 6.22 -9.82
C LEU A 163 1.23 5.93 -9.42
N GLU A 164 0.29 6.41 -10.24
CA GLU A 164 -1.14 6.28 -10.02
C GLU A 164 -1.79 5.25 -10.95
N GLY A 165 -1.10 4.91 -12.07
CA GLY A 165 -1.56 3.93 -13.05
C GLY A 165 -0.47 3.50 -14.01
N GLY A 166 -0.78 2.54 -14.88
CA GLY A 166 0.13 1.96 -15.85
C GLY A 166 1.02 0.84 -15.28
N THR A 167 1.80 0.23 -16.15
CA THR A 167 2.69 -0.89 -15.82
C THR A 167 4.13 -0.54 -16.15
N ILE A 168 5.04 -0.77 -15.21
CA ILE A 168 6.48 -0.74 -15.40
C ILE A 168 6.95 -2.19 -15.51
N THR A 169 7.55 -2.56 -16.66
CA THR A 169 7.97 -3.94 -16.89
C THR A 169 9.12 -4.04 -17.89
N GLU A 170 9.87 -5.12 -17.83
CA GLU A 170 10.97 -5.45 -18.73
C GLU A 170 12.03 -4.34 -18.84
N ASN A 171 12.41 -3.75 -17.68
CA ASN A 171 13.51 -2.81 -17.58
C ASN A 171 14.70 -3.48 -16.91
N SER A 172 15.78 -3.67 -17.63
CA SER A 172 16.95 -4.42 -17.15
C SER A 172 17.95 -3.51 -16.44
N SER A 173 17.84 -3.39 -15.13
CA SER A 173 18.77 -2.58 -14.32
C SER A 173 19.20 -3.34 -13.06
N SER A 174 20.50 -3.44 -12.83
CA SER A 174 21.05 -4.05 -11.60
C SER A 174 20.71 -3.26 -10.33
N GLY A 175 20.37 -2.00 -10.48
CA GLY A 175 20.01 -1.11 -9.39
C GLY A 175 18.51 -0.88 -9.20
N GLY A 176 17.66 -1.73 -9.80
CA GLY A 176 16.21 -1.63 -9.68
C GLY A 176 15.56 -0.79 -10.77
N SER A 177 14.31 -1.11 -11.08
CA SER A 177 13.56 -0.45 -12.12
C SER A 177 13.19 0.99 -11.74
N VAL A 178 12.73 1.20 -10.52
CA VAL A 178 12.61 2.53 -9.91
C VAL A 178 13.71 2.70 -8.88
N PHE A 179 14.55 3.71 -9.05
CA PHE A 179 15.68 4.00 -8.16
C PHE A 179 15.53 5.36 -7.48
N ILE A 180 15.51 5.36 -6.14
CA ILE A 180 15.37 6.55 -5.30
C ILE A 180 16.74 6.92 -4.75
N SER A 181 17.36 7.99 -5.29
CA SER A 181 18.78 8.31 -5.09
C SER A 181 19.06 9.37 -4.02
N GLY A 182 18.10 10.22 -3.66
CA GLY A 182 18.33 11.38 -2.79
C GLY A 182 17.58 11.31 -1.45
N GLU A 183 18.12 11.93 -0.38
CA GLU A 183 17.48 12.00 0.93
C GLU A 183 16.09 12.65 0.91
N LYS A 184 15.89 13.58 -0.04
CA LYS A 184 14.61 14.25 -0.26
C LYS A 184 13.90 13.77 -1.52
N ALA A 185 14.34 12.66 -2.09
CA ALA A 185 13.63 12.01 -3.18
C ALA A 185 12.43 11.23 -2.60
N VAL A 186 11.28 11.36 -3.24
CA VAL A 186 10.03 10.74 -2.78
C VAL A 186 9.42 9.92 -3.92
N PHE A 187 9.09 8.67 -3.65
CA PHE A 187 8.26 7.85 -4.51
C PHE A 187 6.94 7.55 -3.81
N GLU A 188 5.84 7.97 -4.41
CA GLU A 188 4.47 7.67 -3.96
C GLU A 188 3.81 6.74 -4.99
N MET A 189 3.38 5.55 -4.54
CA MET A 189 2.66 4.59 -5.37
C MET A 189 1.25 4.39 -4.80
N SER A 190 0.26 4.88 -5.51
CA SER A 190 -1.16 4.71 -5.13
C SER A 190 -1.93 3.80 -6.09
N GLY A 191 -1.30 3.44 -7.22
CA GLY A 191 -1.84 2.54 -8.23
C GLY A 191 -0.73 2.00 -9.13
N GLY A 192 -1.11 1.43 -10.27
CA GLY A 192 -0.18 0.84 -11.24
C GLY A 192 0.46 -0.49 -10.78
N THR A 193 1.34 -1.01 -11.63
CA THR A 193 2.04 -2.29 -11.40
C THR A 193 3.51 -2.17 -11.77
N ILE A 194 4.39 -2.73 -10.93
CA ILE A 194 5.80 -2.95 -11.26
C ILE A 194 6.00 -4.47 -11.30
N THR A 195 6.43 -5.01 -12.45
CA THR A 195 6.50 -6.46 -12.64
C THR A 195 7.55 -6.85 -13.67
N GLY A 196 8.02 -8.11 -13.62
CA GLY A 196 8.97 -8.65 -14.60
C GLY A 196 10.37 -8.03 -14.52
N GLU A 197 10.73 -7.47 -13.39
CA GLU A 197 11.99 -6.77 -13.15
C GLU A 197 13.01 -7.66 -12.42
N THR A 198 14.28 -7.25 -12.39
CA THR A 198 15.24 -7.86 -11.47
C THR A 198 14.95 -7.41 -10.05
N VAL A 199 14.94 -6.09 -9.82
CA VAL A 199 14.49 -5.45 -8.58
C VAL A 199 13.44 -4.42 -8.95
N GLY A 200 12.25 -4.50 -8.35
CA GLY A 200 11.17 -3.57 -8.67
C GLY A 200 11.49 -2.14 -8.24
N VAL A 201 11.67 -1.93 -6.95
CA VAL A 201 12.01 -0.62 -6.37
C VAL A 201 13.28 -0.73 -5.53
N ARG A 202 14.23 0.16 -5.78
CA ARG A 202 15.39 0.33 -4.90
C ARG A 202 15.37 1.70 -4.24
N ASN A 203 15.19 1.69 -2.93
CA ASN A 203 15.32 2.90 -2.11
C ASN A 203 16.75 2.99 -1.55
N ASN A 204 17.54 3.88 -2.11
CA ASN A 204 18.91 4.06 -1.66
C ASN A 204 19.01 4.97 -0.42
N VAL A 205 18.15 6.00 -0.31
CA VAL A 205 18.23 6.96 0.81
C VAL A 205 16.99 7.84 0.99
N GLY A 206 15.98 7.73 0.13
CA GLY A 206 14.80 8.60 0.14
C GLY A 206 13.60 8.02 0.86
N THR A 207 12.42 8.44 0.46
CA THR A 207 11.15 7.99 1.01
C THR A 207 10.34 7.26 -0.06
N PHE A 208 9.86 6.06 0.26
CA PHE A 208 8.91 5.30 -0.54
C PHE A 208 7.60 5.14 0.22
N THR A 209 6.50 5.62 -0.33
CA THR A 209 5.16 5.44 0.23
C THR A 209 4.29 4.68 -0.75
N MET A 210 3.72 3.55 -0.32
CA MET A 210 2.85 2.71 -1.13
C MET A 210 1.48 2.57 -0.45
N THR A 211 0.45 3.14 -1.07
CA THR A 211 -0.94 3.10 -0.55
C THR A 211 -1.86 2.24 -1.41
N GLY A 212 -1.40 1.87 -2.60
CA GLY A 212 -2.08 1.00 -3.55
C GLY A 212 -1.10 0.53 -4.62
N GLY A 213 -1.60 -0.17 -5.64
CA GLY A 213 -0.78 -0.76 -6.69
C GLY A 213 -0.14 -2.09 -6.29
N ARG A 214 0.69 -2.64 -7.19
CA ARG A 214 1.29 -3.98 -7.05
C ARG A 214 2.76 -3.99 -7.45
N ILE A 215 3.58 -4.69 -6.67
CA ILE A 215 4.98 -5.04 -7.02
C ILE A 215 5.07 -6.55 -7.01
N THR A 216 5.26 -7.18 -8.18
CA THR A 216 5.17 -8.64 -8.32
C THR A 216 6.02 -9.15 -9.47
N GLY A 217 6.37 -10.45 -9.47
CA GLY A 217 7.10 -11.08 -10.57
C GLY A 217 8.55 -10.57 -10.74
N CYS A 218 9.13 -9.91 -9.75
CA CYS A 218 10.53 -9.48 -9.78
C CYS A 218 11.45 -10.67 -9.53
N SER A 219 12.46 -10.85 -10.37
CA SER A 219 13.29 -12.07 -10.35
C SER A 219 14.30 -12.14 -9.21
N ASP A 220 14.61 -11.03 -8.54
CA ASP A 220 15.46 -10.97 -7.35
C ASP A 220 14.66 -10.46 -6.14
N ARG A 221 14.15 -9.22 -6.17
CA ARG A 221 13.43 -8.60 -5.05
C ARG A 221 12.31 -7.69 -5.53
N GLY A 222 11.20 -7.67 -4.80
CA GLY A 222 10.16 -6.66 -5.02
C GLY A 222 10.66 -5.27 -4.65
N VAL A 223 11.14 -5.11 -3.41
CA VAL A 223 11.69 -3.86 -2.88
C VAL A 223 13.04 -4.09 -2.22
N TYR A 224 14.03 -3.27 -2.58
CA TYR A 224 15.32 -3.23 -1.93
C TYR A 224 15.52 -1.88 -1.22
N MET A 225 15.61 -1.91 0.09
CA MET A 225 15.92 -0.75 0.92
C MET A 225 17.37 -0.80 1.36
N PHE A 226 18.17 0.17 0.89
CA PHE A 226 19.56 0.30 1.35
C PHE A 226 19.69 1.30 2.50
N ASN A 227 18.92 2.40 2.42
CA ASN A 227 18.70 3.42 3.43
C ASN A 227 17.32 4.06 3.16
N GLY A 228 16.92 4.98 4.03
CA GLY A 228 15.69 5.75 3.87
C GLY A 228 14.48 5.04 4.49
N SER A 229 13.30 5.49 4.14
CA SER A 229 12.06 5.02 4.74
C SER A 229 11.11 4.42 3.70
N MET A 230 10.33 3.44 4.15
CA MET A 230 9.19 2.91 3.40
C MET A 230 7.97 2.87 4.30
N THR A 231 6.86 3.37 3.79
CA THR A 231 5.53 3.21 4.41
C THR A 231 4.60 2.51 3.44
N MET A 232 3.93 1.45 3.90
CA MET A 232 2.94 0.70 3.15
C MET A 232 1.60 0.72 3.87
N SER A 233 0.51 0.96 3.13
CA SER A 233 -0.84 1.03 3.70
C SER A 233 -1.92 0.77 2.63
N GLY A 234 -3.18 0.86 3.00
CA GLY A 234 -4.30 0.79 2.06
C GLY A 234 -4.43 -0.56 1.37
N THR A 235 -4.48 -0.56 0.04
CA THR A 235 -4.62 -1.75 -0.82
C THR A 235 -3.30 -2.16 -1.50
N ALA A 236 -2.17 -1.63 -1.04
CA ALA A 236 -0.85 -1.94 -1.57
C ALA A 236 -0.54 -3.44 -1.49
N TYR A 237 0.14 -3.98 -2.50
CA TYR A 237 0.48 -5.40 -2.58
C TYR A 237 1.92 -5.58 -3.03
N ILE A 238 2.70 -6.34 -2.27
CA ILE A 238 4.03 -6.83 -2.65
C ILE A 238 4.03 -8.34 -2.48
N GLY A 239 4.27 -9.08 -3.55
CA GLY A 239 4.22 -10.55 -3.48
C GLY A 239 4.42 -11.22 -4.82
N GLY A 240 4.63 -12.55 -4.78
CA GLY A 240 4.86 -13.33 -5.99
C GLY A 240 6.17 -12.97 -6.70
N ASN A 241 7.19 -12.54 -5.94
CA ASN A 241 8.54 -12.27 -6.45
C ASN A 241 9.40 -13.53 -6.27
N PRO A 242 9.65 -14.30 -7.36
CA PRO A 242 10.17 -15.67 -7.24
C PRO A 242 11.68 -15.78 -6.96
N GLY A 243 12.43 -14.68 -6.90
CA GLY A 243 13.86 -14.63 -6.81
C GLY A 243 14.46 -15.29 -5.57
N ALA A 244 15.25 -14.56 -4.80
CA ALA A 244 15.81 -15.06 -3.52
C ALA A 244 14.73 -15.28 -2.44
N GLY A 245 13.44 -15.15 -2.81
CA GLY A 245 12.30 -15.30 -1.93
C GLY A 245 12.00 -14.04 -1.12
N GLU A 246 12.59 -12.91 -1.49
CA GLU A 246 12.48 -11.68 -0.73
C GLU A 246 11.55 -10.70 -1.44
N ASP A 247 10.36 -10.49 -0.87
CA ASP A 247 9.48 -9.42 -1.34
C ASP A 247 10.02 -8.05 -0.92
N ILE A 248 10.54 -7.97 0.32
CA ILE A 248 11.21 -6.77 0.83
C ILE A 248 12.57 -7.15 1.42
N TYR A 249 13.63 -6.55 0.90
CA TYR A 249 14.96 -6.68 1.43
C TYR A 249 15.43 -5.35 2.04
N VAL A 250 15.72 -5.37 3.33
CA VAL A 250 16.21 -4.22 4.08
C VAL A 250 17.68 -4.45 4.42
N ARG A 251 18.56 -3.61 3.88
CA ARG A 251 19.97 -3.61 4.22
C ARG A 251 20.31 -2.36 5.02
N GLU A 252 20.70 -2.53 6.27
CA GLU A 252 21.13 -1.43 7.12
C GLU A 252 22.65 -1.23 7.03
N PRO A 253 23.13 -0.12 6.51
CA PRO A 253 24.52 0.25 6.64
C PRO A 253 24.83 0.71 8.07
N VAL A 254 26.05 0.50 8.49
CA VAL A 254 26.59 0.66 9.85
C VAL A 254 26.24 1.96 10.60
N HIS A 255 25.67 2.96 9.93
CA HIS A 255 25.48 4.31 10.51
C HIS A 255 24.13 4.99 10.20
N LYS A 256 23.20 4.35 9.49
CA LYS A 256 21.88 4.95 9.20
C LYS A 256 20.78 3.92 9.39
N HIS A 257 19.70 4.33 10.03
CA HIS A 257 18.54 3.49 10.24
C HIS A 257 17.65 3.50 8.98
N THR A 258 17.24 2.31 8.56
CA THR A 258 16.23 2.13 7.54
C THR A 258 14.90 1.87 8.24
N ASP A 259 13.90 2.72 7.98
CA ASP A 259 12.58 2.61 8.58
C ASP A 259 11.61 1.93 7.62
N LEU A 260 11.05 0.80 8.04
CA LEU A 260 9.96 0.10 7.34
C LEU A 260 8.70 0.13 8.20
N SER A 261 7.63 0.77 7.72
CA SER A 261 6.33 0.84 8.38
C SER A 261 5.26 0.25 7.45
N VAL A 262 4.59 -0.81 7.90
CA VAL A 262 3.49 -1.44 7.18
C VAL A 262 2.24 -1.34 8.03
N THR A 263 1.33 -0.43 7.71
CA THR A 263 0.08 -0.17 8.45
C THR A 263 -1.16 -0.70 7.74
N GLY A 264 -0.98 -1.32 6.58
CA GLY A 264 -2.02 -1.95 5.75
C GLY A 264 -1.42 -2.46 4.45
N GLY A 265 -2.25 -3.06 3.60
CA GLY A 265 -1.80 -3.75 2.39
C GLY A 265 -1.41 -5.21 2.67
N THR A 266 -0.83 -5.88 1.68
CA THR A 266 -0.41 -7.29 1.75
C THR A 266 1.04 -7.44 1.29
N VAL A 267 1.86 -8.09 2.11
CA VAL A 267 3.18 -8.62 1.73
C VAL A 267 3.08 -10.14 1.83
N GLU A 268 3.22 -10.86 0.71
CA GLU A 268 3.01 -12.32 0.68
C GLU A 268 4.27 -13.13 1.00
N GLY A 269 5.44 -12.59 0.67
CA GLY A 269 6.69 -13.31 0.79
C GLY A 269 7.54 -12.89 1.98
N ASN A 270 8.84 -13.09 1.85
CA ASN A 270 9.79 -12.85 2.93
C ASN A 270 10.19 -11.38 3.04
N VAL A 271 10.30 -10.90 4.26
CA VAL A 271 11.02 -9.67 4.59
C VAL A 271 12.37 -10.06 5.16
N ARG A 272 13.46 -9.71 4.47
CA ARG A 272 14.82 -9.96 4.94
C ARG A 272 15.46 -8.68 5.44
N ILE A 273 16.04 -8.73 6.63
CA ILE A 273 16.79 -7.62 7.24
C ILE A 273 18.24 -8.10 7.42
N GLU A 274 19.17 -7.45 6.74
CA GLU A 274 20.59 -7.79 6.80
C GLU A 274 21.41 -6.65 7.39
N PHE A 275 22.20 -6.93 8.41
CA PHE A 275 23.12 -5.98 9.04
C PHE A 275 24.55 -6.19 8.57
N GLY A 276 25.32 -5.11 8.46
CA GLY A 276 26.72 -5.17 8.03
C GLY A 276 27.63 -5.96 8.99
N ALA A 277 28.61 -6.68 8.46
CA ALA A 277 29.46 -7.65 9.16
C ALA A 277 30.33 -7.11 10.32
N ASN A 278 30.41 -5.80 10.54
CA ASN A 278 31.41 -5.19 11.43
C ASN A 278 30.89 -4.74 12.80
N LEU A 279 29.66 -5.12 13.19
CA LEU A 279 29.03 -4.57 14.38
C LEU A 279 29.30 -5.32 15.69
N GLY A 280 29.98 -6.48 15.66
CA GLY A 280 30.19 -7.29 16.86
C GLY A 280 28.88 -7.73 17.53
N MET A 281 27.76 -7.67 16.81
CA MET A 281 26.43 -7.97 17.31
C MET A 281 26.21 -9.47 17.32
N THR A 282 25.62 -9.96 18.39
CA THR A 282 25.08 -11.33 18.46
C THR A 282 23.66 -11.34 17.89
N GLN A 283 23.17 -12.50 17.49
CA GLN A 283 21.80 -12.67 17.00
C GLN A 283 20.73 -12.16 17.97
N GLU A 284 20.95 -12.35 19.27
CA GLU A 284 20.06 -11.83 20.31
C GLU A 284 20.04 -10.30 20.40
N SER A 285 21.18 -9.66 20.15
CA SER A 285 21.27 -8.19 20.11
C SER A 285 20.66 -7.59 18.84
N LEU A 286 20.46 -8.38 17.78
CA LEU A 286 19.82 -7.92 16.53
C LEU A 286 18.30 -7.84 16.64
N LYS A 287 17.68 -8.67 17.47
CA LYS A 287 16.20 -8.73 17.61
C LYS A 287 15.56 -7.38 17.99
N PRO A 288 16.03 -6.63 19.00
CA PRO A 288 15.50 -5.29 19.29
C PRO A 288 15.70 -4.31 18.13
N VAL A 289 16.85 -4.39 17.44
CA VAL A 289 17.18 -3.51 16.32
C VAL A 289 16.29 -3.82 15.14
N ALA A 290 16.06 -5.09 14.82
CA ALA A 290 15.13 -5.50 13.77
C ALA A 290 13.69 -5.05 14.05
N ASN A 291 13.23 -5.19 15.31
CA ASN A 291 11.94 -4.68 15.73
C ASN A 291 11.83 -3.14 15.63
N SER A 292 12.96 -2.42 15.73
CA SER A 292 12.99 -0.96 15.53
C SER A 292 12.97 -0.56 14.05
N VAL A 293 13.49 -1.40 13.17
CA VAL A 293 13.47 -1.20 11.71
C VAL A 293 12.07 -1.46 11.15
N VAL A 294 11.43 -2.55 11.59
CA VAL A 294 10.03 -2.84 11.25
C VAL A 294 9.15 -2.11 12.24
N LYS A 295 8.85 -0.86 11.95
CA LYS A 295 7.94 -0.04 12.77
C LYS A 295 6.50 -0.34 12.41
N GLU A 296 5.73 -0.70 13.44
CA GLU A 296 4.28 -0.91 13.39
C GLU A 296 3.80 -2.01 12.43
N GLN A 297 3.26 -3.00 12.93
CA GLN A 297 1.91 -3.43 13.20
C GLN A 297 1.01 -3.45 11.98
N GLY A 298 1.57 -3.46 10.79
CA GLY A 298 0.83 -3.68 9.57
C GLY A 298 0.31 -5.11 9.49
N VAL A 299 -0.64 -5.29 8.64
CA VAL A 299 -1.15 -6.58 8.26
C VAL A 299 -0.11 -7.25 7.37
N PHE A 300 0.78 -7.92 8.01
CA PHE A 300 1.40 -9.04 7.35
C PHE A 300 0.34 -10.15 7.38
N ASP A 301 -0.46 -10.27 6.34
CA ASP A 301 -1.52 -11.26 6.27
C ASP A 301 -0.86 -12.62 6.07
N GLY A 302 -0.62 -13.33 7.19
CA GLY A 302 -0.09 -14.69 7.30
C GLY A 302 1.27 -14.88 6.60
N HIS A 303 2.22 -15.55 7.22
CA HIS A 303 3.39 -16.15 6.60
C HIS A 303 4.57 -15.25 6.18
N ILE A 304 4.82 -14.12 6.85
CA ILE A 304 6.09 -13.43 6.65
C ILE A 304 7.18 -14.12 7.45
N LYS A 305 8.16 -14.64 6.71
CA LYS A 305 9.43 -15.05 7.25
C LYS A 305 10.36 -13.83 7.29
N VAL A 306 10.76 -13.42 8.48
CA VAL A 306 11.77 -12.38 8.65
C VAL A 306 13.11 -13.06 8.88
N GLU A 307 14.02 -12.90 7.92
CA GLU A 307 15.38 -13.34 8.07
C GLU A 307 16.25 -12.20 8.59
N ILE A 308 16.89 -12.38 9.73
CA ILE A 308 17.80 -11.39 10.30
C ILE A 308 19.20 -11.99 10.32
N GLY A 309 20.14 -11.30 9.69
CA GLY A 309 21.49 -11.83 9.57
C GLY A 309 22.57 -10.76 9.56
N ILE A 310 23.77 -11.22 9.81
CA ILE A 310 25.02 -10.51 9.54
C ILE A 310 25.56 -11.13 8.25
N SER A 311 26.10 -10.32 7.35
CA SER A 311 26.60 -10.71 6.02
C SER A 311 27.05 -12.19 5.93
N GLY A 312 26.25 -13.03 5.28
CA GLY A 312 26.51 -14.45 5.07
C GLY A 312 25.94 -15.44 6.10
N THR A 313 25.31 -14.99 7.19
CA THR A 313 24.71 -15.88 8.20
C THR A 313 23.35 -15.32 8.64
N CYS A 314 22.28 -15.71 7.95
CA CYS A 314 20.92 -15.33 8.33
C CYS A 314 20.34 -16.31 9.34
N VAL A 315 19.57 -15.80 10.29
CA VAL A 315 18.76 -16.56 11.23
C VAL A 315 17.30 -16.28 10.92
N ASP A 316 16.55 -17.36 10.84
CA ASP A 316 15.14 -17.30 10.49
C ASP A 316 14.32 -16.86 11.71
N TYR A 317 13.60 -15.75 11.56
CA TYR A 317 12.54 -15.35 12.47
C TYR A 317 11.21 -15.55 11.78
N ASN A 318 10.25 -16.07 12.51
CA ASN A 318 8.86 -16.09 12.11
C ASN A 318 8.13 -14.87 12.68
N SER A 319 7.17 -14.36 11.97
CA SER A 319 6.30 -13.31 12.49
C SER A 319 5.08 -13.92 13.18
N VAL A 320 4.72 -13.41 14.35
CA VAL A 320 3.45 -13.69 15.01
C VAL A 320 2.65 -12.40 15.07
N ASN A 321 1.56 -12.36 14.31
CA ASN A 321 0.64 -11.23 14.30
C ASN A 321 -0.45 -11.46 15.33
N PHE A 322 -0.68 -10.49 16.19
CA PHE A 322 -1.79 -10.44 17.13
C PHE A 322 -2.80 -9.41 16.64
N ILE A 323 -3.99 -9.85 16.25
CA ILE A 323 -5.04 -8.98 15.70
C ILE A 323 -6.22 -8.94 16.67
N ASP A 324 -6.61 -7.75 17.09
CA ASP A 324 -7.84 -7.49 17.81
C ASP A 324 -8.78 -6.66 16.94
N GLU A 325 -9.72 -7.32 16.28
CA GLU A 325 -10.66 -6.68 15.35
C GLU A 325 -11.61 -5.71 16.05
N VAL A 326 -11.95 -5.97 17.32
CA VAL A 326 -12.87 -5.13 18.10
C VAL A 326 -12.18 -3.83 18.56
N ALA A 327 -10.93 -3.93 18.99
CA ALA A 327 -10.11 -2.79 19.38
C ALA A 327 -9.47 -2.10 18.18
N ASN A 328 -9.52 -2.71 17.00
CA ASN A 328 -8.77 -2.29 15.80
C ASN A 328 -7.28 -2.12 16.08
N THR A 329 -6.70 -3.06 16.84
CA THR A 329 -5.28 -3.06 17.18
C THR A 329 -4.58 -4.28 16.60
N ARG A 330 -3.30 -4.13 16.31
CA ARG A 330 -2.44 -5.18 15.79
C ARG A 330 -1.07 -5.05 16.42
N THR A 331 -0.46 -6.18 16.76
CA THR A 331 0.89 -6.25 17.31
C THR A 331 1.66 -7.34 16.60
N LEU A 332 2.85 -7.01 16.08
CA LEU A 332 3.76 -7.96 15.46
C LEU A 332 4.86 -8.32 16.47
N LYS A 333 5.09 -9.61 16.67
CA LYS A 333 6.26 -10.13 17.37
C LYS A 333 7.10 -10.98 16.44
N LEU A 334 8.40 -10.72 16.41
CA LEU A 334 9.38 -11.58 15.71
C LEU A 334 9.89 -12.63 16.68
N VAL A 335 9.79 -13.88 16.28
CA VAL A 335 10.17 -15.05 17.09
C VAL A 335 11.21 -15.85 16.33
N LEU A 336 12.33 -16.15 16.96
CA LEU A 336 13.33 -17.04 16.40
C LEU A 336 12.68 -18.41 16.11
N GLN A 337 12.96 -18.97 14.93
CA GLN A 337 12.42 -20.27 14.54
C GLN A 337 12.63 -21.33 15.64
N ARG A 338 11.62 -22.12 15.94
CA ARG A 338 11.55 -23.10 17.02
C ARG A 338 11.53 -22.54 18.45
N ASN A 339 11.34 -21.25 18.62
CA ASN A 339 11.06 -20.70 19.93
C ASN A 339 9.55 -20.42 20.09
N ALA A 340 9.09 -20.40 21.31
CA ALA A 340 7.74 -19.97 21.64
C ALA A 340 7.63 -18.44 21.61
N VAL A 341 6.42 -17.93 21.33
CA VAL A 341 6.14 -16.50 21.39
C VAL A 341 5.67 -16.11 22.78
N GLU A 342 6.21 -15.02 23.31
CA GLU A 342 5.72 -14.44 24.57
C GLU A 342 4.32 -13.86 24.39
N GLU A 343 3.39 -14.17 25.29
CA GLU A 343 2.05 -13.60 25.27
C GLU A 343 2.12 -12.07 25.34
N PRO A 344 1.37 -11.33 24.49
CA PRO A 344 1.30 -9.88 24.58
C PRO A 344 0.50 -9.45 25.81
N GLU A 345 0.61 -8.17 26.18
CA GLU A 345 -0.22 -7.59 27.24
C GLU A 345 -1.72 -7.86 26.97
N THR A 346 -2.45 -8.16 28.04
CA THR A 346 -3.88 -8.44 27.95
C THR A 346 -4.63 -7.24 27.39
N PRO A 347 -5.34 -7.37 26.26
CA PRO A 347 -6.10 -6.27 25.67
C PRO A 347 -7.19 -5.74 26.61
N ALA A 348 -7.34 -4.40 26.66
CA ALA A 348 -8.38 -3.76 27.45
C ALA A 348 -9.79 -4.15 26.95
N THR A 349 -10.79 -4.06 27.84
CA THR A 349 -12.19 -4.20 27.48
C THR A 349 -12.62 -3.08 26.52
N VAL A 350 -13.25 -3.43 25.40
CA VAL A 350 -13.71 -2.49 24.38
C VAL A 350 -15.17 -2.75 24.08
N ASN A 351 -15.99 -1.71 24.04
CA ASN A 351 -17.43 -1.80 23.77
C ASN A 351 -18.18 -2.84 24.64
N GLY A 352 -17.77 -2.98 25.90
CA GLY A 352 -18.33 -3.95 26.84
C GLY A 352 -17.91 -5.41 26.58
N GLN A 353 -17.02 -5.64 25.62
CA GLN A 353 -16.47 -6.95 25.31
C GLN A 353 -15.11 -7.14 25.99
N ALA A 354 -15.03 -8.01 26.98
CA ALA A 354 -13.78 -8.35 27.63
C ALA A 354 -12.97 -9.34 26.78
N PHE A 355 -11.66 -9.18 26.78
CA PHE A 355 -10.75 -10.16 26.19
C PHE A 355 -10.83 -11.50 26.94
N LYS A 356 -10.74 -12.60 26.21
CA LYS A 356 -10.71 -13.96 26.77
C LYS A 356 -9.36 -14.63 26.54
N TYR A 357 -8.97 -14.77 25.29
CA TYR A 357 -7.74 -15.44 24.90
C TYR A 357 -7.39 -15.12 23.43
N TRP A 358 -6.19 -15.45 23.03
CA TRP A 358 -5.75 -15.45 21.65
C TRP A 358 -5.98 -16.83 21.01
N ALA A 359 -6.40 -16.87 19.75
CA ALA A 359 -6.64 -18.09 19.00
C ALA A 359 -6.25 -17.95 17.52
N ALA A 360 -5.96 -19.06 16.86
CA ALA A 360 -5.85 -19.09 15.41
C ALA A 360 -7.21 -18.78 14.76
N LYS A 361 -7.21 -18.28 13.53
CA LYS A 361 -8.43 -17.90 12.82
C LYS A 361 -9.45 -19.06 12.78
N GLY A 362 -10.63 -18.81 13.29
CA GLY A 362 -11.72 -19.81 13.33
C GLY A 362 -11.57 -20.91 14.38
N SER A 363 -10.52 -20.87 15.21
CA SER A 363 -10.39 -21.80 16.36
C SER A 363 -11.22 -21.30 17.55
N SER A 364 -11.85 -22.24 18.25
CA SER A 364 -12.49 -22.02 19.53
C SER A 364 -11.58 -22.30 20.74
N GLU A 365 -10.36 -22.75 20.48
CA GLU A 365 -9.38 -23.11 21.51
C GLU A 365 -8.37 -21.99 21.69
N ALA A 366 -7.99 -21.73 22.94
CA ALA A 366 -6.94 -20.77 23.26
C ALA A 366 -5.58 -21.23 22.70
N TRP A 367 -4.82 -20.28 22.20
CA TRP A 367 -3.45 -20.54 21.76
C TRP A 367 -2.58 -20.95 22.96
N ASN A 368 -1.82 -22.01 22.79
CA ASN A 368 -0.83 -22.42 23.79
C ASN A 368 0.50 -21.69 23.51
N PHE A 369 0.87 -20.77 24.38
CA PHE A 369 2.09 -19.95 24.26
C PHE A 369 3.40 -20.73 24.47
N ASP A 370 3.34 -21.98 24.91
CA ASP A 370 4.52 -22.90 24.95
C ASP A 370 4.78 -23.54 23.58
N THR A 371 3.92 -23.31 22.59
CA THR A 371 4.06 -23.92 21.25
C THR A 371 5.22 -23.27 20.50
N GLU A 372 6.13 -24.11 19.97
CA GLU A 372 7.19 -23.67 19.08
C GLU A 372 6.63 -23.09 17.76
N ILE A 373 7.13 -21.91 17.37
CA ILE A 373 6.78 -21.25 16.13
C ILE A 373 7.70 -21.72 15.01
N ASN A 374 7.19 -22.57 14.13
CA ASN A 374 7.92 -23.12 12.98
C ASN A 374 7.61 -22.40 11.66
N GLU A 375 6.53 -21.62 11.62
CA GLU A 375 6.09 -20.79 10.51
C GLU A 375 5.45 -19.51 11.05
N SER A 376 5.36 -18.47 10.22
CA SER A 376 4.68 -17.24 10.60
C SER A 376 3.18 -17.48 10.75
N ILE A 377 2.57 -16.93 11.79
CA ILE A 377 1.16 -17.16 12.16
C ILE A 377 0.45 -15.87 12.50
N THR A 378 -0.88 -15.92 12.44
CA THR A 378 -1.74 -14.84 12.90
C THR A 378 -2.70 -15.35 13.97
N LEU A 379 -2.74 -14.67 15.11
CA LEU A 379 -3.62 -14.95 16.24
C LEU A 379 -4.63 -13.81 16.38
N TYR A 380 -5.87 -14.17 16.66
CA TYR A 380 -6.98 -13.25 16.81
C TYR A 380 -7.45 -13.21 18.27
N ALA A 381 -7.77 -12.01 18.76
CA ALA A 381 -8.36 -11.83 20.06
C ALA A 381 -9.79 -12.39 20.07
N VAL A 382 -10.04 -13.35 20.95
CA VAL A 382 -11.39 -13.83 21.24
C VAL A 382 -11.94 -13.04 22.43
N ARG A 383 -13.13 -12.46 22.27
CA ARG A 383 -13.74 -11.60 23.27
C ARG A 383 -15.10 -12.17 23.73
N THR A 384 -15.59 -11.67 24.86
CA THR A 384 -16.97 -11.97 25.29
C THR A 384 -17.94 -11.36 24.27
N PRO A 385 -19.13 -11.98 24.06
CA PRO A 385 -20.18 -11.32 23.28
C PRO A 385 -20.50 -9.93 23.83
N ALA A 386 -20.87 -9.00 22.96
CA ALA A 386 -21.38 -7.71 23.39
C ALA A 386 -22.61 -7.97 24.30
N SER A 387 -22.63 -7.35 25.51
CA SER A 387 -23.77 -7.41 26.36
C SER A 387 -24.94 -6.73 25.63
N SER A 388 -25.89 -7.52 25.13
CA SER A 388 -27.17 -6.97 24.70
C SER A 388 -27.81 -6.40 25.96
N GLY A 389 -27.85 -5.08 26.10
CA GLY A 389 -28.53 -4.39 27.15
C GLY A 389 -30.01 -4.78 27.10
N GLY A 390 -30.35 -5.80 27.88
CA GLY A 390 -31.74 -6.13 28.10
C GLY A 390 -32.36 -4.96 28.84
N TYR A 391 -33.24 -4.24 28.20
CA TYR A 391 -34.19 -3.39 28.89
C TYR A 391 -35.02 -4.30 29.75
N TYR A 392 -34.74 -4.33 31.05
CA TYR A 392 -35.70 -4.89 32.04
C TYR A 392 -36.89 -3.99 32.05
N TYR A 393 -37.94 -4.37 31.33
CA TYR A 393 -39.27 -3.84 31.54
C TYR A 393 -39.73 -4.32 32.93
N TYR A 394 -39.81 -3.42 33.88
CA TYR A 394 -40.44 -3.66 35.15
C TYR A 394 -41.96 -3.80 34.89
N GLN A 395 -42.48 -5.04 34.87
CA GLN A 395 -43.91 -5.27 34.94
C GLN A 395 -44.34 -5.24 36.39
N PRO A 396 -45.30 -4.41 36.77
CA PRO A 396 -45.91 -4.50 38.10
C PRO A 396 -46.69 -5.80 38.19
N THR A 397 -46.40 -6.55 39.23
CA THR A 397 -47.15 -7.78 39.61
C THR A 397 -48.56 -7.44 40.01
N THR A 398 -49.56 -7.87 39.24
CA THR A 398 -50.91 -8.13 39.75
C THR A 398 -51.11 -9.61 39.74
N ASP A 399 -51.23 -10.17 40.97
CA ASP A 399 -51.67 -11.53 41.22
C ASP A 399 -53.08 -11.75 40.64
N THR A 400 -53.18 -12.74 39.71
CA THR A 400 -54.40 -13.52 39.55
C THR A 400 -54.06 -14.88 38.97
N LYS A 401 -54.42 -15.86 39.76
CA LYS A 401 -54.38 -17.30 39.57
C LYS A 401 -55.41 -17.75 38.53
N THR A 402 -54.99 -18.46 37.43
CA THR A 402 -55.81 -19.54 36.84
C THR A 402 -55.00 -20.37 35.83
N THR A 403 -55.02 -21.66 36.13
CA THR A 403 -54.93 -22.92 35.38
C THR A 403 -54.65 -22.95 33.87
N ASP A 404 -53.65 -23.80 33.54
CA ASP A 404 -53.49 -24.71 32.39
C ASP A 404 -54.07 -24.36 31.02
N THR A 405 -53.20 -24.31 30.02
CA THR A 405 -53.15 -25.28 28.88
C THR A 405 -52.01 -25.01 27.91
N LYS A 406 -51.39 -26.07 27.41
CA LYS A 406 -50.43 -26.31 26.33
C LYS A 406 -50.39 -25.28 25.19
N GLY A 407 -49.17 -24.95 24.75
CA GLY A 407 -48.90 -24.53 23.40
C GLY A 407 -47.74 -23.53 23.29
N SER A 408 -46.51 -24.01 23.12
CA SER A 408 -45.37 -23.13 22.70
C SER A 408 -45.62 -22.55 21.33
N PRO A 409 -45.56 -21.23 21.14
CA PRO A 409 -45.43 -20.67 19.79
C PRO A 409 -43.97 -20.78 19.37
N LYS A 410 -43.75 -21.44 18.24
CA LYS A 410 -42.48 -21.38 17.53
C LYS A 410 -42.30 -19.96 17.00
N THR A 411 -41.37 -19.20 17.55
CA THR A 411 -40.92 -17.95 16.94
C THR A 411 -40.14 -18.29 15.69
N PHE A 412 -40.73 -17.97 14.57
CA PHE A 412 -40.05 -18.02 13.26
C PHE A 412 -39.14 -16.82 13.20
N ASP A 413 -37.81 -17.05 13.19
CA ASP A 413 -36.83 -15.98 13.01
C ASP A 413 -36.81 -15.56 11.53
N ALA A 414 -37.49 -14.46 11.23
CA ALA A 414 -37.58 -13.90 9.87
C ALA A 414 -36.21 -13.44 9.29
N GLY A 415 -35.18 -13.33 10.13
CA GLY A 415 -33.83 -12.91 9.69
C GLY A 415 -33.11 -13.98 8.89
N ILE A 416 -33.26 -15.26 9.23
CA ILE A 416 -32.59 -16.35 8.52
C ILE A 416 -33.25 -16.63 7.16
N ALA A 417 -34.58 -16.45 7.05
CA ALA A 417 -35.30 -16.67 5.80
C ALA A 417 -34.90 -15.64 4.70
N LEU A 418 -34.55 -14.42 5.08
CA LEU A 418 -34.14 -13.40 4.14
C LEU A 418 -32.72 -13.66 3.57
N TYR A 419 -31.82 -14.19 4.39
CA TYR A 419 -30.44 -14.52 3.96
C TYR A 419 -30.40 -15.75 3.05
N VAL A 420 -31.22 -16.78 3.33
CA VAL A 420 -31.31 -17.96 2.46
C VAL A 420 -32.00 -17.63 1.14
N GLY A 421 -32.96 -16.71 1.11
CA GLY A 421 -33.60 -16.23 -0.10
C GLY A 421 -32.66 -15.49 -1.05
N MET A 422 -31.77 -14.65 -0.51
CA MET A 422 -30.79 -13.91 -1.34
C MET A 422 -29.66 -14.82 -1.85
N ALA A 423 -29.25 -15.82 -1.12
CA ALA A 423 -28.25 -16.79 -1.57
C ALA A 423 -28.77 -17.69 -2.72
N LEU A 424 -30.05 -18.04 -2.70
CA LEU A 424 -30.67 -18.87 -3.75
C LEU A 424 -30.94 -18.09 -5.04
N THR A 425 -31.22 -16.79 -4.97
CA THR A 425 -31.38 -15.96 -6.17
C THR A 425 -30.07 -15.64 -6.87
N SER A 426 -28.95 -15.57 -6.14
CA SER A 426 -27.62 -15.39 -6.74
C SER A 426 -27.10 -16.67 -7.43
N ALA A 427 -27.43 -17.84 -6.91
CA ALA A 427 -27.05 -19.12 -7.53
C ALA A 427 -27.87 -19.45 -8.78
N ALA A 428 -29.14 -19.03 -8.87
CA ALA A 428 -29.97 -19.24 -10.04
C ALA A 428 -29.61 -18.31 -11.22
N GLY A 429 -29.05 -17.11 -10.93
CA GLY A 429 -28.58 -16.17 -11.97
C GLY A 429 -27.36 -16.66 -12.77
N VAL A 430 -26.51 -17.48 -12.18
CA VAL A 430 -25.30 -18.00 -12.84
C VAL A 430 -25.60 -19.22 -13.73
N ALA A 431 -26.68 -19.95 -13.46
CA ALA A 431 -27.05 -21.14 -14.24
C ALA A 431 -27.74 -20.82 -15.59
N PHE A 432 -28.22 -19.59 -15.81
CA PHE A 432 -28.95 -19.22 -17.01
C PHE A 432 -28.10 -18.62 -18.14
N VAL A 433 -26.81 -18.29 -17.89
CA VAL A 433 -25.92 -17.72 -18.91
C VAL A 433 -25.09 -18.78 -19.64
N GLY A 434 -25.10 -20.05 -19.18
CA GLY A 434 -24.27 -21.13 -19.70
C GLY A 434 -24.89 -21.99 -20.81
N LYS A 435 -26.09 -21.70 -21.34
CA LYS A 435 -26.73 -22.59 -22.34
C LYS A 435 -27.34 -21.85 -23.51
N LYS A 436 -26.48 -21.23 -24.35
CA LYS A 436 -26.84 -20.86 -25.70
C LYS A 436 -25.58 -20.66 -26.57
N ARG A 437 -25.04 -21.77 -27.10
CA ARG A 437 -24.36 -21.85 -28.37
C ARG A 437 -23.99 -23.29 -28.66
N GLU A 438 -24.89 -23.99 -29.28
CA GLU A 438 -24.67 -25.06 -30.27
C GLU A 438 -25.92 -25.03 -31.12
N ASP A 439 -25.77 -24.38 -32.27
CA ASP A 439 -26.24 -24.77 -33.59
C ASP A 439 -25.65 -23.79 -34.62
#